data_f86cb4e5105d2ff146405fd4fe956a03
#
_entry.id   f86cb4e5105d2ff146405fd4fe956a03
#
_cell.length_a   1.000
_cell.length_b   1.000
_cell.length_c   1.000
_cell.angle_alpha   90.00
_cell.angle_beta   90.00
_cell.angle_gamma   90.00
#
_symmetry.space_group_name_H-M   'P 1'
#
loop_
_entity.id
_entity.type
_entity.pdbx_description
1 polymer ?
#
loop_
_entity_poly.entity_id
_entity_poly.type
_entity_poly.pdbx_seq_one_letter_code
_entity_poly.pdbx_strand_id
1 'polypeptide(L)'
;VFDRAEPAERNAEAGGSVPDRLVSTAIAMYGQRGCHAVSARQIQREAGVLNEAAVRYYFGNKQGLLDACVARIAQWHEPLADEAWAEVDAIEAEGRLKVSHVVTALVLSLHGLLQRHERAVWLLARLIREEGEVGQDLLLRHMGPLIWRMEAQLATLLPHKSARALRLHVFLAINSVVNGMVDQTLLWRLPDTADGERRYTLDEATLAEGFIEYVSAGLQAPSAL
;
A
#
# COMPACT_ATOMS: atom_id res chain seq x y z
N VAL A 1 1.01 -23.15 9.61
CA VAL A 1 0.95 -22.78 11.02
C VAL A 1 1.65 -21.45 11.11
N PHE A 2 0.90 -20.36 10.89
CA PHE A 2 1.41 -19.01 11.16
C PHE A 2 1.46 -18.86 12.66
N ASP A 3 2.67 -18.86 13.19
CA ASP A 3 2.92 -18.39 14.53
C ASP A 3 2.58 -16.91 14.56
N ARG A 4 1.59 -16.56 15.36
CA ARG A 4 1.16 -15.19 15.58
C ARG A 4 2.35 -14.43 16.13
N ALA A 5 2.91 -13.52 15.35
CA ALA A 5 3.73 -12.46 15.90
C ALA A 5 2.84 -11.70 16.89
N GLU A 6 2.93 -12.09 18.16
CA GLU A 6 2.28 -11.42 19.29
C GLU A 6 3.16 -10.27 19.77
N PRO A 7 2.67 -9.50 20.55
CA PRO A 7 2.23 -8.13 20.75
C PRO A 7 3.37 -7.14 21.00
N ALA A 8 4.50 -7.22 20.27
CA ALA A 8 5.60 -6.26 20.41
C ALA A 8 5.22 -4.85 19.87
N GLU A 9 4.31 -4.78 18.91
CA GLU A 9 3.87 -3.50 18.34
C GLU A 9 2.95 -2.70 19.28
N ARG A 10 2.19 -3.35 20.16
CA ARG A 10 1.31 -2.66 21.12
C ARG A 10 2.06 -1.87 22.19
N ASN A 11 3.31 -2.21 22.48
CA ASN A 11 4.06 -1.57 23.56
C ASN A 11 4.99 -0.43 23.12
N ALA A 12 5.39 -0.37 21.85
CA ALA A 12 6.25 0.72 21.34
C ALA A 12 5.49 2.05 21.16
N GLU A 13 4.18 2.00 20.92
CA GLU A 13 3.36 3.19 20.65
C GLU A 13 2.70 3.80 21.90
N ALA A 14 2.73 3.14 23.05
CA ALA A 14 2.15 3.63 24.31
C ALA A 14 2.81 4.91 24.83
N GLY A 15 3.97 5.33 24.29
CA GLY A 15 4.70 6.55 24.67
C GLY A 15 4.51 7.74 23.73
N GLY A 16 3.77 7.60 22.63
CA GLY A 16 3.55 8.66 21.64
C GLY A 16 2.61 9.79 22.13
N SER A 17 2.66 10.95 21.44
CA SER A 17 1.72 12.05 21.67
C SER A 17 0.26 11.62 21.47
N VAL A 18 -0.70 12.36 22.01
CA VAL A 18 -2.14 12.06 21.80
C VAL A 18 -2.50 11.96 20.29
N PRO A 19 -2.06 12.89 19.42
CA PRO A 19 -2.27 12.76 17.98
C PRO A 19 -1.69 11.47 17.40
N ASP A 20 -0.46 11.09 17.78
CA ASP A 20 0.18 9.89 17.28
C ASP A 20 -0.60 8.61 17.63
N ARG A 21 -1.03 8.50 18.90
CA ARG A 21 -1.86 7.37 19.33
C ARG A 21 -3.19 7.30 18.59
N LEU A 22 -3.83 8.46 18.36
CA LEU A 22 -5.08 8.51 17.59
C LEU A 22 -4.89 8.07 16.14
N VAL A 23 -3.82 8.52 15.49
CA VAL A 23 -3.50 8.15 14.09
C VAL A 23 -3.18 6.66 13.98
N SER A 24 -2.28 6.13 14.80
CA SER A 24 -1.90 4.71 14.77
C SER A 24 -3.12 3.81 15.04
N THR A 25 -3.92 4.15 16.06
CA THR A 25 -5.16 3.42 16.36
C THR A 25 -6.16 3.50 15.21
N ALA A 26 -6.30 4.67 14.58
CA ALA A 26 -7.20 4.85 13.45
C ALA A 26 -6.75 4.01 12.23
N ILE A 27 -5.46 3.99 11.90
CA ILE A 27 -4.91 3.15 10.82
C ILE A 27 -5.24 1.68 11.08
N ALA A 28 -4.99 1.18 12.28
CA ALA A 28 -5.29 -0.20 12.65
C ALA A 28 -6.79 -0.53 12.51
N MET A 29 -7.66 0.32 13.06
CA MET A 29 -9.11 0.09 13.03
C MET A 29 -9.70 0.25 11.63
N TYR A 30 -9.30 1.27 10.88
CA TYR A 30 -9.76 1.50 9.52
C TYR A 30 -9.28 0.40 8.57
N GLY A 31 -8.01 -0.01 8.67
CA GLY A 31 -7.50 -1.13 7.89
C GLY A 31 -8.27 -2.42 8.15
N GLN A 32 -8.62 -2.69 9.42
CA GLN A 32 -9.33 -3.91 9.80
C GLN A 32 -10.81 -3.91 9.42
N ARG A 33 -11.52 -2.79 9.65
CA ARG A 33 -13.01 -2.73 9.65
C ARG A 33 -13.59 -1.84 8.57
N GLY A 34 -12.75 -1.03 7.88
CA GLY A 34 -13.21 0.04 6.98
C GLY A 34 -13.51 1.35 7.70
N CYS A 35 -13.38 2.45 6.97
CA CYS A 35 -13.54 3.78 7.57
C CYS A 35 -14.98 4.05 8.00
N HIS A 36 -15.98 3.54 7.27
CA HIS A 36 -17.38 3.77 7.60
C HIS A 36 -17.84 3.04 8.87
N ALA A 37 -17.26 1.87 9.17
CA ALA A 37 -17.62 1.04 10.31
C ALA A 37 -17.02 1.54 11.65
N VAL A 38 -16.13 2.53 11.61
CA VAL A 38 -15.38 3.00 12.78
C VAL A 38 -15.68 4.46 13.06
N SER A 39 -16.16 4.76 14.28
CA SER A 39 -16.44 6.12 14.73
C SER A 39 -15.21 6.75 15.43
N ALA A 40 -15.14 8.08 15.45
CA ALA A 40 -14.11 8.82 16.19
C ALA A 40 -14.09 8.46 17.69
N ARG A 41 -15.26 8.24 18.31
CA ARG A 41 -15.36 7.81 19.72
C ARG A 41 -14.74 6.43 19.97
N GLN A 42 -14.92 5.49 19.03
CA GLN A 42 -14.29 4.17 19.14
C GLN A 42 -12.77 4.28 19.06
N ILE A 43 -12.25 5.10 18.15
CA ILE A 43 -10.81 5.35 18.02
C ILE A 43 -10.26 5.98 19.29
N GLN A 44 -10.90 7.01 19.82
CA GLN A 44 -10.48 7.69 21.07
C GLN A 44 -10.42 6.72 22.26
N ARG A 45 -11.45 5.88 22.41
CA ARG A 45 -11.50 4.88 23.46
C ARG A 45 -10.40 3.84 23.30
N GLU A 46 -10.17 3.32 22.10
CA GLU A 46 -9.13 2.32 21.82
C GLU A 46 -7.73 2.91 21.99
N ALA A 47 -7.54 4.19 21.63
CA ALA A 47 -6.29 4.93 21.84
C ALA A 47 -6.04 5.34 23.31
N GLY A 48 -6.93 5.01 24.24
CA GLY A 48 -6.82 5.43 25.65
C GLY A 48 -6.90 6.94 25.84
N VAL A 49 -7.62 7.65 24.96
CA VAL A 49 -7.77 9.12 25.03
C VAL A 49 -9.11 9.46 25.67
N LEU A 50 -9.07 9.97 26.89
CA LEU A 50 -10.26 10.28 27.70
C LEU A 50 -11.04 11.50 27.19
N ASN A 51 -10.36 12.43 26.51
CA ASN A 51 -11.00 13.63 25.98
C ASN A 51 -11.80 13.30 24.72
N GLU A 52 -13.12 13.28 24.83
CA GLU A 52 -14.03 13.03 23.70
C GLU A 52 -13.96 14.08 22.58
N ALA A 53 -13.38 15.24 22.81
CA ALA A 53 -13.17 16.28 21.81
C ALA A 53 -11.80 16.16 21.10
N ALA A 54 -10.96 15.19 21.45
CA ALA A 54 -9.58 15.11 20.96
C ALA A 54 -9.48 15.03 19.42
N VAL A 55 -10.28 14.18 18.76
CA VAL A 55 -10.28 14.11 17.29
C VAL A 55 -10.68 15.46 16.68
N ARG A 56 -11.69 16.13 17.24
CA ARG A 56 -12.09 17.46 16.77
C ARG A 56 -11.00 18.50 17.00
N TYR A 57 -10.34 18.44 18.15
CA TYR A 57 -9.30 19.38 18.52
C TYR A 57 -8.05 19.27 17.63
N TYR A 58 -7.55 18.02 17.39
CA TYR A 58 -6.31 17.80 16.65
C TYR A 58 -6.49 17.73 15.13
N PHE A 59 -7.63 17.23 14.67
CA PHE A 59 -7.86 16.91 13.25
C PHE A 59 -9.09 17.61 12.65
N GLY A 60 -9.83 18.39 13.44
CA GLY A 60 -11.05 19.07 13.01
C GLY A 60 -12.26 18.13 12.93
N ASN A 61 -12.11 16.99 12.27
CA ASN A 61 -13.17 15.99 12.10
C ASN A 61 -12.57 14.61 11.74
N LYS A 62 -13.43 13.63 11.46
CA LYS A 62 -13.03 12.28 11.06
C LYS A 62 -12.26 12.26 9.74
N GLN A 63 -12.60 13.15 8.81
CA GLN A 63 -11.92 13.30 7.53
C GLN A 63 -10.46 13.79 7.71
N GLY A 64 -10.25 14.80 8.57
CA GLY A 64 -8.90 15.27 8.90
C GLY A 64 -8.06 14.20 9.61
N LEU A 65 -8.71 13.35 10.44
CA LEU A 65 -8.03 12.19 11.00
C LEU A 65 -7.63 11.18 9.92
N LEU A 66 -8.50 10.93 8.93
CA LEU A 66 -8.19 10.05 7.80
C LEU A 66 -7.04 10.60 6.95
N ASP A 67 -7.02 11.91 6.69
CA ASP A 67 -5.92 12.60 6.00
C ASP A 67 -4.59 12.40 6.77
N ALA A 68 -4.59 12.58 8.09
CA ALA A 68 -3.44 12.33 8.93
C ALA A 68 -2.99 10.85 8.92
N CYS A 69 -3.92 9.91 8.80
CA CYS A 69 -3.59 8.48 8.64
C CYS A 69 -2.85 8.24 7.32
N VAL A 70 -3.34 8.78 6.20
CA VAL A 70 -2.69 8.60 4.89
C VAL A 70 -1.32 9.28 4.86
N ALA A 71 -1.20 10.48 5.45
CA ALA A 71 0.08 11.17 5.61
C ALA A 71 1.09 10.33 6.41
N ARG A 72 0.66 9.69 7.50
CA ARG A 72 1.51 8.80 8.30
C ARG A 72 1.92 7.55 7.52
N ILE A 73 1.04 6.96 6.74
CA ILE A 73 1.37 5.82 5.88
C ILE A 73 2.41 6.22 4.84
N ALA A 74 2.27 7.39 4.22
CA ALA A 74 3.25 7.92 3.29
C ALA A 74 4.63 8.09 3.97
N GLN A 75 4.68 8.63 5.19
CA GLN A 75 5.92 8.76 5.98
C GLN A 75 6.57 7.40 6.28
N TRP A 76 5.79 6.35 6.56
CA TRP A 76 6.33 5.01 6.78
C TRP A 76 6.82 4.36 5.47
N HIS A 77 6.18 4.68 4.36
CA HIS A 77 6.55 4.15 3.05
C HIS A 77 7.76 4.88 2.44
N GLU A 78 7.93 6.16 2.71
CA GLU A 78 8.98 7.01 2.13
C GLU A 78 10.38 6.38 2.21
N PRO A 79 10.93 5.96 3.38
CA PRO A 79 12.26 5.37 3.45
C PRO A 79 12.38 4.05 2.69
N LEU A 80 11.31 3.27 2.59
CA LEU A 80 11.28 2.02 1.82
C LEU A 80 11.28 2.30 0.32
N ALA A 81 10.54 3.33 -0.08
CA ALA A 81 10.52 3.79 -1.46
C ALA A 81 11.89 4.38 -1.85
N ASP A 82 12.49 5.23 -1.01
CA ASP A 82 13.78 5.84 -1.27
C ASP A 82 14.88 4.79 -1.46
N GLU A 83 14.93 3.75 -0.62
CA GLU A 83 15.86 2.64 -0.76
C GLU A 83 15.66 1.91 -2.09
N ALA A 84 14.42 1.54 -2.43
CA ALA A 84 14.11 0.82 -3.66
C ALA A 84 14.36 1.66 -4.93
N TRP A 85 14.08 2.96 -4.86
CA TRP A 85 14.31 3.86 -5.99
C TRP A 85 15.77 4.29 -6.15
N ALA A 86 16.58 4.28 -5.10
CA ALA A 86 18.04 4.49 -5.22
C ALA A 86 18.70 3.41 -6.09
N GLU A 87 18.23 2.17 -6.00
CA GLU A 87 18.68 1.09 -6.88
C GLU A 87 18.27 1.33 -8.35
N VAL A 88 17.03 1.81 -8.58
CA VAL A 88 16.56 2.20 -9.93
C VAL A 88 17.45 3.29 -10.53
N ASP A 89 17.77 4.33 -9.76
CA ASP A 89 18.62 5.44 -10.20
C ASP A 89 20.06 4.98 -10.53
N ALA A 90 20.61 4.06 -9.71
CA ALA A 90 21.93 3.48 -9.97
C ALA A 90 21.97 2.68 -11.28
N ILE A 91 20.95 1.83 -11.52
CA ILE A 91 20.85 1.04 -12.74
C ILE A 91 20.58 1.93 -13.97
N GLU A 92 19.82 3.02 -13.81
CA GLU A 92 19.58 4.01 -14.87
C GLU A 92 20.88 4.73 -15.26
N ALA A 93 21.68 5.14 -14.28
CA ALA A 93 22.98 5.79 -14.50
C ALA A 93 23.94 4.90 -15.30
N GLU A 94 23.81 3.57 -15.19
CA GLU A 94 24.58 2.61 -15.98
C GLU A 94 23.96 2.31 -17.36
N GLY A 95 22.83 2.94 -17.71
CA GLY A 95 22.12 2.73 -18.98
C GLY A 95 21.47 1.34 -19.13
N ARG A 96 21.24 0.63 -18.02
CA ARG A 96 20.72 -0.74 -17.98
C ARG A 96 19.28 -0.84 -17.47
N LEU A 97 18.61 0.30 -17.26
CA LEU A 97 17.26 0.33 -16.69
C LEU A 97 16.25 -0.44 -17.56
N LYS A 98 15.44 -1.26 -16.92
CA LYS A 98 14.35 -2.04 -17.52
C LYS A 98 13.05 -1.80 -16.77
N VAL A 99 11.92 -2.11 -17.42
CA VAL A 99 10.59 -2.05 -16.79
C VAL A 99 10.55 -2.88 -15.51
N SER A 100 11.15 -4.07 -15.48
CA SER A 100 11.19 -4.92 -14.29
C SER A 100 11.84 -4.25 -13.07
N HIS A 101 12.87 -3.42 -13.24
CA HIS A 101 13.51 -2.71 -12.13
C HIS A 101 12.55 -1.69 -11.49
N VAL A 102 11.80 -0.95 -12.31
CA VAL A 102 10.77 -0.01 -11.83
C VAL A 102 9.66 -0.74 -11.10
N VAL A 103 9.22 -1.88 -11.63
CA VAL A 103 8.20 -2.72 -10.97
C VAL A 103 8.73 -3.33 -9.69
N THR A 104 10.00 -3.76 -9.66
CA THR A 104 10.65 -4.26 -8.45
C THR A 104 10.63 -3.21 -7.33
N ALA A 105 10.96 -1.95 -7.65
CA ALA A 105 10.89 -0.87 -6.66
C ALA A 105 9.48 -0.68 -6.09
N LEU A 106 8.45 -0.73 -6.93
CA LEU A 106 7.05 -0.67 -6.49
C LEU A 106 6.70 -1.86 -5.57
N VAL A 107 7.01 -3.08 -6.00
CA VAL A 107 6.64 -4.30 -5.27
C VAL A 107 7.37 -4.38 -3.93
N LEU A 108 8.69 -4.18 -3.92
CA LEU A 108 9.48 -4.33 -2.70
C LEU A 108 9.19 -3.24 -1.67
N SER A 109 8.97 -1.98 -2.08
CA SER A 109 8.63 -0.92 -1.15
C SER A 109 7.25 -1.14 -0.50
N LEU A 110 6.25 -1.57 -1.27
CA LEU A 110 4.92 -1.90 -0.74
C LEU A 110 4.94 -3.19 0.10
N HIS A 111 5.72 -4.19 -0.30
CA HIS A 111 5.90 -5.40 0.51
C HIS A 111 6.58 -5.07 1.85
N GLY A 112 7.62 -4.25 1.84
CA GLY A 112 8.26 -3.77 3.06
C GLY A 112 7.31 -3.00 3.99
N LEU A 113 6.39 -2.22 3.41
CA LEU A 113 5.32 -1.56 4.17
C LEU A 113 4.33 -2.59 4.75
N LEU A 114 3.94 -3.59 3.97
CA LEU A 114 3.04 -4.67 4.41
C LEU A 114 3.64 -5.43 5.60
N GLN A 115 4.92 -5.79 5.53
CA GLN A 115 5.62 -6.52 6.59
C GLN A 115 5.70 -5.74 7.91
N ARG A 116 5.90 -4.43 7.85
CA ARG A 116 6.05 -3.58 9.03
C ARG A 116 4.73 -3.02 9.53
N HIS A 117 3.80 -2.74 8.63
CA HIS A 117 2.54 -2.04 8.88
C HIS A 117 1.39 -2.63 8.06
N GLU A 118 1.07 -3.89 8.28
CA GLU A 118 0.05 -4.64 7.52
C GLU A 118 -1.25 -3.83 7.35
N ARG A 119 -1.75 -3.25 8.44
CA ARG A 119 -3.01 -2.50 8.44
C ARG A 119 -2.97 -1.21 7.62
N ALA A 120 -1.79 -0.66 7.40
CA ALA A 120 -1.60 0.49 6.53
C ALA A 120 -1.91 0.13 5.06
N VAL A 121 -1.38 -0.99 4.56
CA VAL A 121 -1.66 -1.45 3.20
C VAL A 121 -3.14 -1.81 3.02
N TRP A 122 -3.75 -2.44 4.02
CA TRP A 122 -5.19 -2.69 4.03
C TRP A 122 -6.00 -1.39 3.96
N LEU A 123 -5.60 -0.34 4.67
CA LEU A 123 -6.26 0.95 4.59
C LEU A 123 -6.10 1.57 3.19
N LEU A 124 -4.91 1.54 2.59
CA LEU A 124 -4.70 2.04 1.22
C LEU A 124 -5.62 1.35 0.20
N ALA A 125 -5.72 0.01 0.27
CA ALA A 125 -6.63 -0.75 -0.60
C ALA A 125 -8.12 -0.35 -0.40
N ARG A 126 -8.53 -0.07 0.85
CA ARG A 126 -9.89 0.36 1.17
C ARG A 126 -10.21 1.77 0.71
N LEU A 127 -9.25 2.69 0.80
CA LEU A 127 -9.44 4.08 0.37
C LEU A 127 -9.89 4.16 -1.10
N ILE A 128 -9.27 3.35 -1.97
CA ILE A 128 -9.62 3.33 -3.40
C ILE A 128 -11.07 2.87 -3.60
N ARG A 129 -11.53 1.89 -2.82
CA ARG A 129 -12.82 1.21 -3.04
C ARG A 129 -13.98 1.78 -2.22
N GLU A 130 -13.70 2.21 -0.98
CA GLU A 130 -14.75 2.50 0.00
C GLU A 130 -14.98 4.01 0.20
N GLU A 131 -13.95 4.86 -0.01
CA GLU A 131 -14.03 6.30 0.29
C GLU A 131 -14.23 7.18 -0.96
N GLY A 132 -14.37 6.56 -2.15
CA GLY A 132 -14.67 7.26 -3.39
C GLY A 132 -13.66 8.36 -3.73
N GLU A 133 -14.13 9.49 -4.25
CA GLU A 133 -13.27 10.62 -4.65
C GLU A 133 -12.41 11.14 -3.51
N VAL A 134 -12.95 11.18 -2.31
CA VAL A 134 -12.23 11.65 -1.13
C VAL A 134 -11.01 10.79 -0.82
N GLY A 135 -11.16 9.47 -0.85
CA GLY A 135 -10.05 8.54 -0.63
C GLY A 135 -9.01 8.63 -1.75
N GLN A 136 -9.47 8.80 -2.99
CA GLN A 136 -8.59 8.98 -4.15
C GLN A 136 -7.79 10.28 -4.05
N ASP A 137 -8.40 11.39 -3.66
CA ASP A 137 -7.72 12.68 -3.45
C ASP A 137 -6.65 12.58 -2.36
N LEU A 138 -6.93 11.87 -1.26
CA LEU A 138 -5.95 11.63 -0.21
C LEU A 138 -4.76 10.81 -0.70
N LEU A 139 -5.02 9.74 -1.48
CA LEU A 139 -3.96 8.94 -2.08
C LEU A 139 -3.09 9.76 -3.03
N LEU A 140 -3.71 10.53 -3.92
CA LEU A 140 -2.97 11.39 -4.87
C LEU A 140 -2.16 12.46 -4.16
N ARG A 141 -2.68 13.03 -3.08
CA ARG A 141 -1.99 14.05 -2.29
C ARG A 141 -0.72 13.52 -1.64
N HIS A 142 -0.79 12.35 -1.03
CA HIS A 142 0.30 11.82 -0.21
C HIS A 142 1.20 10.81 -0.93
N MET A 143 0.65 10.06 -1.89
CA MET A 143 1.38 9.02 -2.63
C MET A 143 1.62 9.39 -4.11
N GLY A 144 0.99 10.47 -4.58
CA GLY A 144 1.10 10.93 -5.98
C GLY A 144 2.52 11.09 -6.49
N PRO A 145 3.46 11.69 -5.74
CA PRO A 145 4.84 11.84 -6.19
C PRO A 145 5.50 10.53 -6.63
N LEU A 146 5.26 9.44 -5.91
CA LEU A 146 5.78 8.11 -6.27
C LEU A 146 5.13 7.56 -7.54
N ILE A 147 3.81 7.76 -7.68
CA ILE A 147 3.07 7.36 -8.89
C ILE A 147 3.62 8.10 -10.11
N TRP A 148 3.82 9.40 -9.99
CA TRP A 148 4.35 10.23 -11.08
C TRP A 148 5.79 9.90 -11.43
N ARG A 149 6.62 9.58 -10.44
CA ARG A 149 7.98 9.09 -10.67
C ARG A 149 7.97 7.79 -11.47
N MET A 150 7.15 6.82 -11.07
CA MET A 150 6.99 5.56 -11.80
C MET A 150 6.53 5.80 -13.24
N GLU A 151 5.52 6.66 -13.44
CA GLU A 151 5.02 7.00 -14.77
C GLU A 151 6.10 7.65 -15.66
N ALA A 152 6.90 8.57 -15.11
CA ALA A 152 7.98 9.23 -15.82
C ALA A 152 9.06 8.24 -16.27
N GLN A 153 9.51 7.35 -15.38
CA GLN A 153 10.50 6.31 -15.72
C GLN A 153 9.96 5.35 -16.80
N LEU A 154 8.71 4.91 -16.65
CA LEU A 154 8.10 4.02 -17.63
C LEU A 154 7.85 4.71 -18.98
N ALA A 155 7.58 6.02 -19.01
CA ALA A 155 7.46 6.77 -20.26
C ALA A 155 8.78 6.77 -21.06
N THR A 156 9.92 6.86 -20.38
CA THR A 156 11.25 6.76 -21.00
C THR A 156 11.51 5.36 -21.56
N LEU A 157 11.12 4.32 -20.81
CA LEU A 157 11.36 2.92 -21.18
C LEU A 157 10.40 2.39 -22.25
N LEU A 158 9.21 3.00 -22.36
CA LEU A 158 8.12 2.56 -23.25
C LEU A 158 7.67 3.68 -24.19
N PRO A 159 8.58 4.28 -25.00
CA PRO A 159 8.28 5.46 -25.81
C PRO A 159 7.23 5.20 -26.91
N HIS A 160 6.94 3.93 -27.20
CA HIS A 160 5.92 3.54 -28.16
C HIS A 160 4.49 3.58 -27.60
N LYS A 161 4.33 3.74 -26.25
CA LYS A 161 3.01 3.85 -25.63
C LYS A 161 2.53 5.30 -25.61
N SER A 162 1.26 5.51 -25.92
CA SER A 162 0.64 6.81 -25.67
C SER A 162 0.60 7.13 -24.18
N ALA A 163 0.61 8.41 -23.81
CA ALA A 163 0.49 8.83 -22.41
C ALA A 163 -0.79 8.27 -21.75
N ARG A 164 -1.88 8.15 -22.52
CA ARG A 164 -3.15 7.57 -22.04
C ARG A 164 -3.01 6.08 -21.73
N ALA A 165 -2.39 5.32 -22.63
CA ALA A 165 -2.16 3.88 -22.43
C ALA A 165 -1.23 3.64 -21.25
N LEU A 166 -0.17 4.43 -21.12
CA LEU A 166 0.77 4.35 -20.04
C LEU A 166 0.09 4.61 -18.68
N ARG A 167 -0.71 5.69 -18.57
CA ARG A 167 -1.48 6.03 -17.38
C ARG A 167 -2.40 4.89 -16.93
N LEU A 168 -3.13 4.27 -17.89
CA LEU A 168 -3.98 3.13 -17.61
C LEU A 168 -3.17 1.93 -17.09
N HIS A 169 -2.04 1.63 -17.74
CA HIS A 169 -1.20 0.50 -17.35
C HIS A 169 -0.55 0.71 -15.97
N VAL A 170 -0.10 1.92 -15.64
CA VAL A 170 0.41 2.28 -14.31
C VAL A 170 -0.69 2.11 -13.25
N PHE A 171 -1.90 2.59 -13.53
CA PHE A 171 -3.05 2.38 -12.65
C PHE A 171 -3.33 0.89 -12.40
N LEU A 172 -3.36 0.07 -13.47
CA LEU A 172 -3.56 -1.37 -13.35
C LEU A 172 -2.44 -2.06 -12.57
N ALA A 173 -1.19 -1.65 -12.79
CA ALA A 173 -0.02 -2.17 -12.08
C ALA A 173 -0.13 -1.93 -10.57
N ILE A 174 -0.37 -0.68 -10.15
CA ILE A 174 -0.50 -0.31 -8.73
C ILE A 174 -1.68 -1.05 -8.08
N ASN A 175 -2.84 -1.08 -8.76
CA ASN A 175 -4.00 -1.79 -8.24
C ASN A 175 -3.75 -3.29 -8.10
N SER A 176 -3.09 -3.93 -9.07
CA SER A 176 -2.76 -5.35 -9.00
C SER A 176 -1.86 -5.66 -7.82
N VAL A 177 -0.82 -4.84 -7.58
CA VAL A 177 0.12 -5.04 -6.47
C VAL A 177 -0.57 -4.81 -5.12
N VAL A 178 -1.19 -3.65 -4.91
CA VAL A 178 -1.81 -3.29 -3.61
C VAL A 178 -2.91 -4.27 -3.24
N ASN A 179 -3.84 -4.55 -4.17
CA ASN A 179 -4.95 -5.46 -3.88
C ASN A 179 -4.49 -6.92 -3.80
N GLY A 180 -3.57 -7.34 -4.66
CA GLY A 180 -3.04 -8.70 -4.63
C GLY A 180 -2.30 -9.00 -3.32
N MET A 181 -1.56 -8.05 -2.77
CA MET A 181 -0.91 -8.17 -1.46
C MET A 181 -1.93 -8.29 -0.31
N VAL A 182 -3.04 -7.56 -0.38
CA VAL A 182 -4.10 -7.62 0.65
C VAL A 182 -4.90 -8.91 0.53
N ASP A 183 -5.22 -9.33 -0.69
CA ASP A 183 -6.10 -10.47 -0.96
C ASP A 183 -5.33 -11.80 -1.10
N GLN A 184 -4.01 -11.82 -0.88
CA GLN A 184 -3.16 -13.03 -1.02
C GLN A 184 -3.66 -14.22 -0.19
N THR A 185 -4.39 -13.97 0.91
CA THR A 185 -4.99 -15.03 1.72
C THR A 185 -5.98 -15.90 0.94
N LEU A 186 -6.61 -15.34 -0.12
CA LEU A 186 -7.46 -16.10 -1.01
C LEU A 186 -6.65 -17.16 -1.77
N LEU A 187 -5.45 -16.79 -2.24
CA LEU A 187 -4.55 -17.70 -2.95
C LEU A 187 -4.23 -18.93 -2.10
N TRP A 188 -3.98 -18.74 -0.79
CA TRP A 188 -3.71 -19.84 0.13
C TRP A 188 -4.91 -20.73 0.46
N ARG A 189 -6.11 -20.25 0.16
CA ARG A 189 -7.37 -20.97 0.39
C ARG A 189 -7.88 -21.70 -0.83
N LEU A 190 -7.42 -21.32 -2.02
CA LEU A 190 -7.80 -21.99 -3.25
C LEU A 190 -7.27 -23.43 -3.23
N PRO A 191 -8.12 -24.44 -3.50
CA PRO A 191 -7.66 -25.80 -3.65
C PRO A 191 -6.86 -25.93 -4.96
N ASP A 192 -5.77 -26.68 -4.92
CA ASP A 192 -4.90 -26.90 -6.09
C ASP A 192 -5.54 -27.85 -7.11
N THR A 193 -6.54 -28.61 -6.67
CA THR A 193 -7.29 -29.56 -7.50
C THR A 193 -8.77 -29.51 -7.15
N ALA A 194 -9.62 -30.02 -8.04
CA ALA A 194 -11.04 -30.17 -7.77
C ALA A 194 -11.33 -31.03 -6.52
N ASP A 195 -10.41 -31.87 -6.09
CA ASP A 195 -10.51 -32.74 -4.93
C ASP A 195 -10.18 -32.02 -3.59
N GLY A 196 -9.79 -30.74 -3.67
CA GLY A 196 -9.52 -29.92 -2.49
C GLY A 196 -8.17 -30.15 -1.83
N GLU A 197 -7.27 -30.94 -2.42
CA GLU A 197 -5.90 -31.11 -1.92
C GLU A 197 -5.05 -29.88 -2.25
N ARG A 198 -4.38 -29.31 -1.23
CA ARG A 198 -3.39 -28.25 -1.42
C ARG A 198 -2.05 -28.87 -1.82
N ARG A 199 -1.59 -28.61 -3.02
CA ARG A 199 -0.30 -29.08 -3.54
C ARG A 199 0.79 -28.01 -3.55
N TYR A 200 0.41 -26.72 -3.50
CA TYR A 200 1.35 -25.62 -3.60
C TYR A 200 1.28 -24.72 -2.37
N THR A 201 2.44 -24.43 -1.83
CA THR A 201 2.63 -23.30 -0.91
C THR A 201 3.54 -22.32 -1.62
N LEU A 202 3.04 -21.13 -1.92
CA LEU A 202 3.89 -20.03 -2.37
C LEU A 202 4.43 -19.34 -1.12
N ASP A 203 5.72 -19.16 -1.04
CA ASP A 203 6.32 -18.28 -0.04
C ASP A 203 6.23 -16.81 -0.50
N GLU A 204 6.53 -15.90 0.41
CA GLU A 204 6.43 -14.47 0.15
C GLU A 204 7.38 -14.00 -0.96
N ALA A 205 8.56 -14.62 -1.10
CA ALA A 205 9.52 -14.31 -2.15
C ALA A 205 8.96 -14.68 -3.52
N THR A 206 8.43 -15.89 -3.64
CA THR A 206 7.78 -16.38 -4.86
C THR A 206 6.58 -15.51 -5.25
N LEU A 207 5.81 -15.03 -4.26
CA LEU A 207 4.70 -14.13 -4.52
C LEU A 207 5.18 -12.77 -5.06
N ALA A 208 6.23 -12.19 -4.46
CA ALA A 208 6.81 -10.94 -4.91
C ALA A 208 7.39 -11.07 -6.33
N GLU A 209 8.12 -12.15 -6.62
CA GLU A 209 8.62 -12.47 -7.97
C GLU A 209 7.49 -12.59 -8.98
N GLY A 210 6.40 -13.28 -8.62
CA GLY A 210 5.21 -13.40 -9.45
C GLY A 210 4.55 -12.06 -9.77
N PHE A 211 4.46 -11.14 -8.81
CA PHE A 211 3.99 -9.77 -9.07
C PHE A 211 4.92 -9.02 -10.01
N ILE A 212 6.24 -9.11 -9.82
CA ILE A 212 7.23 -8.44 -10.66
C ILE A 212 7.11 -8.95 -12.10
N GLU A 213 7.05 -10.25 -12.29
CA GLU A 213 6.91 -10.88 -13.62
C GLU A 213 5.61 -10.46 -14.30
N TYR A 214 4.47 -10.69 -13.64
CA TYR A 214 3.14 -10.42 -14.18
C TYR A 214 2.94 -8.94 -14.54
N VAL A 215 3.29 -8.03 -13.64
CA VAL A 215 3.12 -6.59 -13.84
C VAL A 215 4.07 -6.07 -14.91
N SER A 216 5.33 -6.55 -14.92
CA SER A 216 6.29 -6.16 -15.96
C SER A 216 5.84 -6.60 -17.36
N ALA A 217 5.32 -7.80 -17.49
CA ALA A 217 4.76 -8.30 -18.76
C ALA A 217 3.53 -7.47 -19.19
N GLY A 218 2.63 -7.18 -18.27
CA GLY A 218 1.44 -6.33 -18.52
C GLY A 218 1.80 -4.92 -18.96
N LEU A 219 2.78 -4.28 -18.33
CA LEU A 219 3.27 -2.95 -18.71
C LEU A 219 3.90 -2.94 -20.11
N GLN A 220 4.56 -4.01 -20.52
CA GLN A 220 5.21 -4.15 -21.83
C GLN A 220 4.27 -4.62 -22.94
N ALA A 221 3.09 -5.14 -22.59
CA ALA A 221 2.12 -5.64 -23.56
C ALA A 221 1.75 -4.56 -24.59
N PRO A 222 1.59 -4.91 -25.86
CA PRO A 222 1.09 -3.97 -26.87
C PRO A 222 -0.22 -3.33 -26.46
N SER A 223 -0.41 -2.06 -26.80
CA SER A 223 -1.65 -1.32 -26.52
C SER A 223 -2.21 -0.75 -27.80
N ALA A 224 -3.51 -0.92 -28.01
CA ALA A 224 -4.25 -0.31 -29.10
C ALA A 224 -4.82 1.08 -28.73
N LEU A 225 -4.49 1.61 -27.54
CA LEU A 225 -4.99 2.89 -27.01
C LEU A 225 -4.10 4.06 -27.41
#